data_1e29b16c9682231242e48b5b1318fc7c
#
_entry.id   1e29b16c9682231242e48b5b1318fc7c
#
_cell.length_a   1.000
_cell.length_b   1.000
_cell.length_c   1.000
_cell.angle_alpha   90.00
_cell.angle_beta   90.00
_cell.angle_gamma   90.00
#
_symmetry.space_group_name_H-M   'P 1'
#
loop_
_entity.id
_entity.type
_entity.pdbx_description
1 polymer ?
#
loop_
_entity_poly.entity_id
_entity_poly.type
_entity_poly.pdbx_seq_one_letter_code
_entity_poly.pdbx_strand_id
1 'polypeptide(L)'
;ESVTVKNKNLFVNTDRFACVVTVAKDGKEIRRADLPTAVEPLSEQTYPLPFAKETKAGEYTVTVSFHLKADTVWAKAGHEVAFGQYVYPVAGEAETCTDKIKVIHSTHNIGVEGAHFSVLFSVLNGGLVSYKYAGKEMIEAIPKPNFWRAPTDNDCGNLMPARYAQWKT
;
A
#
# COMPACT_ATOMS: atom_id res chain seq x y z
N GLU A 1 -1.26 -17.26 17.46
CA GLU A 1 -1.73 -16.00 16.88
C GLU A 1 -3.16 -16.15 16.42
N SER A 2 -3.93 -15.06 16.42
CA SER A 2 -5.34 -15.08 16.13
C SER A 2 -5.77 -13.83 15.39
N VAL A 3 -6.92 -13.90 14.73
CA VAL A 3 -7.62 -12.78 14.10
C VAL A 3 -9.03 -12.68 14.67
N THR A 4 -9.47 -11.48 15.01
CA THR A 4 -10.86 -11.22 15.37
C THR A 4 -11.60 -10.72 14.15
N VAL A 5 -12.60 -11.48 13.73
CA VAL A 5 -13.51 -11.14 12.63
C VAL A 5 -14.74 -10.49 13.21
N LYS A 6 -15.00 -9.24 12.83
CA LYS A 6 -16.19 -8.50 13.21
C LYS A 6 -17.15 -8.42 12.01
N ASN A 7 -18.30 -9.09 12.14
CA ASN A 7 -19.33 -9.04 11.12
C ASN A 7 -20.23 -7.81 11.30
N LYS A 8 -20.15 -6.89 10.36
CA LYS A 8 -20.96 -5.66 10.33
C LYS A 8 -22.20 -5.77 9.45
N ASN A 9 -22.41 -6.92 8.79
CA ASN A 9 -23.63 -7.16 8.05
C ASN A 9 -24.83 -7.23 9.00
N LEU A 10 -26.00 -6.76 8.54
CA LEU A 10 -27.24 -6.80 9.31
C LEU A 10 -27.91 -8.19 9.26
N PHE A 11 -27.76 -8.93 8.15
CA PHE A 11 -28.55 -10.13 7.88
C PHE A 11 -27.74 -11.33 7.36
N VAL A 12 -26.44 -11.15 7.15
CA VAL A 12 -25.60 -12.15 6.47
C VAL A 12 -24.50 -12.64 7.40
N ASN A 13 -24.44 -13.97 7.61
CA ASN A 13 -23.34 -14.62 8.31
C ASN A 13 -22.08 -14.64 7.43
N THR A 14 -20.90 -14.64 8.03
CA THR A 14 -19.63 -14.69 7.29
C THR A 14 -19.37 -16.01 6.57
N ASP A 15 -20.08 -17.08 6.93
CA ASP A 15 -20.01 -18.38 6.25
C ASP A 15 -20.43 -18.33 4.77
N ARG A 16 -21.13 -17.28 4.36
CA ARG A 16 -21.49 -17.00 2.95
C ARG A 16 -20.28 -16.65 2.08
N PHE A 17 -19.17 -16.32 2.69
CA PHE A 17 -17.94 -15.95 2.01
C PHE A 17 -16.84 -17.00 2.20
N ALA A 18 -15.95 -17.10 1.23
CA ALA A 18 -14.70 -17.83 1.40
C ALA A 18 -13.71 -16.89 2.10
N CYS A 19 -13.24 -17.28 3.28
CA CYS A 19 -12.21 -16.53 3.98
C CYS A 19 -10.86 -17.20 3.73
N VAL A 20 -9.87 -16.41 3.32
CA VAL A 20 -8.52 -16.87 2.97
C VAL A 20 -7.51 -16.06 3.78
N VAL A 21 -6.52 -16.74 4.33
CA VAL A 21 -5.36 -16.13 4.97
C VAL A 21 -4.15 -16.28 4.06
N THR A 22 -3.48 -15.20 3.76
CA THR A 22 -2.20 -15.20 3.03
C THR A 22 -1.11 -14.59 3.87
N VAL A 23 0.10 -15.09 3.74
CA VAL A 23 1.32 -14.49 4.30
C VAL A 23 2.25 -14.17 3.15
N ALA A 24 2.66 -12.92 3.05
CA ALA A 24 3.68 -12.48 2.10
C ALA A 24 4.94 -12.08 2.86
N LYS A 25 6.10 -12.32 2.25
CA LYS A 25 7.40 -11.83 2.70
C LYS A 25 7.94 -10.87 1.64
N ASP A 26 8.31 -9.67 2.05
CA ASP A 26 8.87 -8.64 1.15
C ASP A 26 8.01 -8.46 -0.12
N GLY A 27 6.66 -8.47 0.05
CA GLY A 27 5.68 -8.34 -1.02
C GLY A 27 5.38 -9.62 -1.82
N LYS A 28 6.06 -10.74 -1.56
CA LYS A 28 5.85 -12.01 -2.26
C LYS A 28 5.07 -12.99 -1.40
N GLU A 29 3.95 -13.51 -1.90
CA GLU A 29 3.18 -14.55 -1.20
C GLU A 29 4.02 -15.81 -0.98
N ILE A 30 4.07 -16.27 0.28
CA ILE A 30 4.81 -17.46 0.70
C ILE A 30 3.90 -18.54 1.30
N ARG A 31 2.73 -18.17 1.80
CA ARG A 31 1.73 -19.10 2.37
C ARG A 31 0.32 -18.64 2.04
N ARG A 32 -0.56 -19.62 1.88
CA ARG A 32 -2.00 -19.41 1.69
C ARG A 32 -2.76 -20.56 2.33
N ALA A 33 -3.85 -20.26 3.03
CA ALA A 33 -4.78 -21.27 3.57
C ALA A 33 -6.19 -20.71 3.69
N ASP A 34 -7.18 -21.59 3.61
CA ASP A 34 -8.56 -21.25 3.92
C ASP A 34 -8.74 -21.14 5.45
N LEU A 35 -9.56 -20.20 5.87
CA LEU A 35 -9.98 -20.01 7.26
C LEU A 35 -11.52 -19.99 7.31
N PRO A 36 -12.19 -21.13 7.47
CA PRO A 36 -13.63 -21.15 7.58
C PRO A 36 -14.12 -20.30 8.75
N THR A 37 -14.98 -19.34 8.47
CA THR A 37 -15.57 -18.42 9.46
C THR A 37 -17.09 -18.54 9.45
N ALA A 38 -17.71 -18.40 10.62
CA ALA A 38 -19.17 -18.42 10.81
C ALA A 38 -19.55 -17.43 11.91
N VAL A 39 -19.43 -16.12 11.60
CA VAL A 39 -19.76 -15.06 12.53
C VAL A 39 -21.15 -14.52 12.21
N GLU A 40 -22.04 -14.55 13.20
CA GLU A 40 -23.41 -14.05 13.09
C GLU A 40 -23.42 -12.55 12.79
N PRO A 41 -24.51 -12.03 12.18
CA PRO A 41 -24.73 -10.61 11.98
C PRO A 41 -24.49 -9.80 13.25
N LEU A 42 -23.83 -8.63 13.13
CA LEU A 42 -23.55 -7.68 14.21
C LEU A 42 -22.76 -8.26 15.40
N SER A 43 -22.06 -9.38 15.19
CA SER A 43 -21.24 -10.00 16.22
C SER A 43 -19.78 -10.12 15.81
N GLU A 44 -18.95 -10.62 16.71
CA GLU A 44 -17.53 -10.86 16.45
C GLU A 44 -17.07 -12.20 17.02
N GLN A 45 -16.07 -12.80 16.39
CA GLN A 45 -15.47 -14.02 16.84
C GLN A 45 -13.97 -14.05 16.51
N THR A 46 -13.19 -14.64 17.41
CA THR A 46 -11.75 -14.79 17.23
C THR A 46 -11.43 -16.20 16.75
N TYR A 47 -10.59 -16.27 15.71
CA TYR A 47 -10.12 -17.52 15.11
C TYR A 47 -8.60 -17.61 15.22
N PRO A 48 -8.06 -18.80 15.48
CA PRO A 48 -6.61 -19.00 15.38
C PRO A 48 -6.17 -18.86 13.93
N LEU A 49 -5.04 -18.22 13.72
CA LEU A 49 -4.44 -18.17 12.37
C LEU A 49 -3.84 -19.53 12.00
N PRO A 50 -3.94 -19.95 10.73
CA PRO A 50 -3.44 -21.26 10.28
C PRO A 50 -1.92 -21.32 10.21
N PHE A 51 -1.22 -20.21 10.42
CA PHE A 51 0.22 -20.11 10.33
C PHE A 51 0.81 -19.51 11.60
N ALA A 52 1.94 -20.07 12.04
CA ALA A 52 2.77 -19.45 13.06
C ALA A 52 3.49 -18.21 12.49
N LYS A 53 3.88 -17.32 13.37
CA LYS A 53 4.67 -16.13 13.02
C LYS A 53 6.02 -16.55 12.45
N GLU A 54 6.39 -15.95 11.34
CA GLU A 54 7.68 -16.17 10.71
C GLU A 54 8.82 -15.55 11.54
N THR A 55 9.97 -16.23 11.55
CA THR A 55 11.13 -15.85 12.35
C THR A 55 12.35 -15.44 11.55
N LYS A 56 12.34 -15.69 10.22
CA LYS A 56 13.42 -15.27 9.33
C LYS A 56 13.34 -13.77 9.06
N ALA A 57 14.46 -13.11 8.94
CA ALA A 57 14.52 -11.68 8.63
C ALA A 57 13.73 -11.31 7.36
N GLY A 58 13.02 -10.19 7.42
CA GLY A 58 12.19 -9.66 6.33
C GLY A 58 10.97 -8.92 6.83
N GLU A 59 10.24 -8.28 5.95
CA GLU A 59 8.93 -7.69 6.22
C GLU A 59 7.83 -8.68 5.86
N TYR A 60 6.94 -8.93 6.79
CA TYR A 60 5.84 -9.87 6.62
C TYR A 60 4.50 -9.16 6.65
N THR A 61 3.65 -9.54 5.70
CA THR A 61 2.27 -9.08 5.62
C THR A 61 1.34 -10.27 5.75
N VAL A 62 0.49 -10.26 6.76
CA VAL A 62 -0.60 -11.21 6.93
C VAL A 62 -1.88 -10.56 6.46
N THR A 63 -2.54 -11.14 5.47
CA THR A 63 -3.81 -10.65 4.93
C THR A 63 -4.89 -11.70 5.18
N VAL A 64 -6.01 -11.27 5.75
CA VAL A 64 -7.23 -12.06 5.86
C VAL A 64 -8.26 -11.44 4.93
N SER A 65 -8.72 -12.17 3.94
CA SER A 65 -9.62 -11.67 2.89
C SER A 65 -10.85 -12.55 2.73
N PHE A 66 -11.98 -11.91 2.38
CA PHE A 66 -13.27 -12.54 2.18
C PHE A 66 -13.69 -12.42 0.72
N HIS A 67 -14.08 -13.53 0.12
CA HIS A 67 -14.41 -13.62 -1.30
C HIS A 67 -15.80 -14.22 -1.52
N LEU A 68 -16.47 -13.81 -2.59
CA LEU A 68 -17.72 -14.41 -3.01
C LEU A 68 -17.51 -15.90 -3.36
N LYS A 69 -18.34 -16.80 -2.82
CA LYS A 69 -18.35 -18.23 -3.15
C LYS A 69 -19.04 -18.53 -4.48
N ALA A 70 -19.94 -17.65 -4.92
CA ALA A 70 -20.72 -17.81 -6.15
C ALA A 70 -20.90 -16.49 -6.87
N ASP A 71 -21.28 -16.57 -8.14
CA ASP A 71 -21.64 -15.40 -8.95
C ASP A 71 -22.85 -14.66 -8.34
N THR A 72 -22.79 -13.37 -8.36
CA THR A 72 -23.88 -12.44 -8.01
C THR A 72 -24.23 -11.56 -9.21
N VAL A 73 -25.29 -10.76 -9.08
CA VAL A 73 -25.67 -9.82 -10.15
C VAL A 73 -24.64 -8.71 -10.39
N TRP A 74 -23.76 -8.45 -9.42
CA TRP A 74 -22.81 -7.34 -9.46
C TRP A 74 -21.33 -7.80 -9.52
N ALA A 75 -21.00 -9.06 -9.17
CA ALA A 75 -19.64 -9.58 -9.25
C ALA A 75 -19.60 -11.10 -9.41
N LYS A 76 -18.49 -11.61 -9.93
CA LYS A 76 -18.23 -13.04 -10.11
C LYS A 76 -17.72 -13.68 -8.83
N ALA A 77 -17.86 -15.01 -8.73
CA ALA A 77 -17.22 -15.80 -7.69
C ALA A 77 -15.72 -15.47 -7.61
N GLY A 78 -15.18 -15.45 -6.40
CA GLY A 78 -13.79 -15.06 -6.14
C GLY A 78 -13.57 -13.55 -5.99
N HIS A 79 -14.57 -12.71 -6.25
CA HIS A 79 -14.45 -11.27 -5.99
C HIS A 79 -14.24 -10.99 -4.49
N GLU A 80 -13.20 -10.23 -4.16
CA GLU A 80 -12.90 -9.82 -2.79
C GLU A 80 -13.90 -8.76 -2.32
N VAL A 81 -14.58 -9.05 -1.21
CA VAL A 81 -15.60 -8.16 -0.63
C VAL A 81 -15.08 -7.40 0.60
N ALA A 82 -14.08 -7.95 1.27
CA ALA A 82 -13.45 -7.31 2.43
C ALA A 82 -12.08 -7.93 2.69
N PHE A 83 -11.18 -7.16 3.27
CA PHE A 83 -9.92 -7.67 3.77
C PHE A 83 -9.45 -6.88 4.99
N GLY A 84 -8.56 -7.51 5.77
CA GLY A 84 -7.76 -6.88 6.82
C GLY A 84 -6.31 -7.31 6.69
N GLN A 85 -5.39 -6.43 7.01
CA GLN A 85 -3.97 -6.66 6.81
C GLN A 85 -3.18 -6.24 8.04
N TYR A 86 -2.18 -7.03 8.41
CA TYR A 86 -1.23 -6.74 9.48
C TYR A 86 0.19 -6.92 8.96
N VAL A 87 1.02 -5.90 9.14
CA VAL A 87 2.42 -5.91 8.70
C VAL A 87 3.31 -5.94 9.94
N TYR A 88 4.34 -6.79 9.91
CA TYR A 88 5.35 -6.84 10.95
C TYR A 88 6.74 -7.11 10.37
N PRO A 89 7.78 -6.41 10.83
CA PRO A 89 9.15 -6.69 10.49
C PRO A 89 9.74 -7.78 11.40
N VAL A 90 10.60 -8.62 10.84
CA VAL A 90 11.51 -9.47 11.60
C VAL A 90 12.92 -8.96 11.34
N ALA A 91 13.58 -8.52 12.40
CA ALA A 91 14.93 -7.97 12.30
C ALA A 91 15.92 -9.01 11.78
N GLY A 92 16.79 -8.57 10.87
CA GLY A 92 17.94 -9.31 10.38
C GLY A 92 19.23 -8.55 10.67
N GLU A 93 20.33 -9.10 10.21
CA GLU A 93 21.57 -8.33 10.15
C GLU A 93 21.36 -7.12 9.25
N ALA A 94 21.71 -5.93 9.73
CA ALA A 94 21.62 -4.72 8.95
C ALA A 94 22.61 -4.83 7.76
N GLU A 95 22.10 -4.78 6.55
CA GLU A 95 22.96 -4.62 5.38
C GLU A 95 23.62 -3.25 5.47
N THR A 96 24.93 -3.24 5.72
CA THR A 96 25.71 -2.01 5.68
C THR A 96 26.05 -1.70 4.23
N CYS A 97 25.41 -0.67 3.68
CA CYS A 97 25.82 -0.14 2.39
C CYS A 97 27.17 0.56 2.58
N THR A 98 28.21 0.02 1.97
CA THR A 98 29.57 0.58 1.95
C THR A 98 29.82 1.45 0.74
N ASP A 99 28.86 1.54 -0.18
CA ASP A 99 28.98 2.33 -1.39
C ASP A 99 29.05 3.82 -1.08
N LYS A 100 30.06 4.46 -1.67
CA LYS A 100 30.23 5.90 -1.53
C LYS A 100 29.31 6.62 -2.50
N ILE A 101 28.59 7.61 -2.00
CA ILE A 101 27.85 8.56 -2.82
C ILE A 101 28.70 9.81 -3.01
N LYS A 102 28.64 10.41 -4.20
CA LYS A 102 29.24 11.69 -4.53
C LYS A 102 28.14 12.74 -4.63
N VAL A 103 28.25 13.80 -3.83
CA VAL A 103 27.31 14.93 -3.88
C VAL A 103 28.02 16.11 -4.52
N ILE A 104 27.39 16.69 -5.54
CA ILE A 104 27.92 17.83 -6.29
C ILE A 104 26.95 19.00 -6.10
N HIS A 105 27.41 20.05 -5.43
CA HIS A 105 26.65 21.28 -5.25
C HIS A 105 27.01 22.29 -6.35
N SER A 106 25.99 22.84 -6.99
CA SER A 106 26.10 23.95 -7.93
C SER A 106 25.09 25.03 -7.55
N THR A 107 25.21 26.20 -8.15
CA THR A 107 24.30 27.35 -7.88
C THR A 107 22.82 27.00 -8.17
N HIS A 108 22.56 26.18 -9.18
CA HIS A 108 21.21 25.92 -9.67
C HIS A 108 20.74 24.46 -9.45
N ASN A 109 21.69 23.55 -9.22
CA ASN A 109 21.40 22.12 -9.12
C ASN A 109 22.24 21.46 -8.03
N ILE A 110 21.69 20.38 -7.47
CA ILE A 110 22.40 19.45 -6.59
C ILE A 110 22.35 18.09 -7.26
N GLY A 111 23.52 17.56 -7.62
CA GLY A 111 23.68 16.22 -8.18
C GLY A 111 24.09 15.22 -7.10
N VAL A 112 23.54 14.04 -7.15
CA VAL A 112 23.95 12.89 -6.31
C VAL A 112 24.24 11.71 -7.23
N GLU A 113 25.45 11.15 -7.13
CA GLU A 113 25.88 9.99 -7.90
C GLU A 113 26.24 8.83 -6.99
N GLY A 114 25.74 7.66 -7.29
CA GLY A 114 26.09 6.38 -6.67
C GLY A 114 26.54 5.38 -7.72
N ALA A 115 26.85 4.14 -7.30
CA ALA A 115 27.37 3.11 -8.20
C ALA A 115 26.42 2.80 -9.38
N HIS A 116 25.11 2.84 -9.15
CA HIS A 116 24.10 2.44 -10.14
C HIS A 116 23.03 3.49 -10.39
N PHE A 117 23.13 4.65 -9.76
CA PHE A 117 22.12 5.71 -9.90
C PHE A 117 22.76 7.09 -9.99
N SER A 118 22.01 8.01 -10.59
CA SER A 118 22.27 9.44 -10.50
C SER A 118 20.97 10.19 -10.30
N VAL A 119 21.02 11.23 -9.47
CA VAL A 119 19.86 12.05 -9.12
C VAL A 119 20.23 13.51 -9.30
N LEU A 120 19.32 14.30 -9.86
CA LEU A 120 19.52 15.74 -10.01
C LEU A 120 18.33 16.49 -9.42
N PHE A 121 18.61 17.34 -8.43
CA PHE A 121 17.65 18.28 -7.87
C PHE A 121 17.88 19.67 -8.47
N SER A 122 16.83 20.31 -8.91
CA SER A 122 16.86 21.69 -9.35
C SER A 122 16.46 22.62 -8.21
N VAL A 123 17.35 23.54 -7.86
CA VAL A 123 17.06 24.59 -6.87
C VAL A 123 16.03 25.58 -7.43
N LEU A 124 16.10 25.88 -8.73
CA LEU A 124 15.16 26.81 -9.40
C LEU A 124 13.74 26.24 -9.47
N ASN A 125 13.60 24.96 -9.78
CA ASN A 125 12.30 24.29 -9.92
C ASN A 125 11.80 23.69 -8.60
N GLY A 126 12.61 23.73 -7.54
CA GLY A 126 12.24 23.23 -6.22
C GLY A 126 11.94 21.72 -6.16
N GLY A 127 12.66 20.91 -6.98
CA GLY A 127 12.33 19.49 -7.02
C GLY A 127 13.33 18.60 -7.75
N LEU A 128 13.01 17.31 -7.74
CA LEU A 128 13.75 16.25 -8.42
C LEU A 128 13.47 16.32 -9.93
N VAL A 129 14.50 16.65 -10.73
CA VAL A 129 14.36 16.83 -12.18
C VAL A 129 14.86 15.66 -13.01
N SER A 130 15.68 14.78 -12.42
CA SER A 130 16.13 13.56 -13.04
C SER A 130 16.46 12.52 -11.98
N TYR A 131 16.03 11.30 -12.21
CA TYR A 131 16.44 10.12 -11.46
C TYR A 131 16.75 8.98 -12.42
N LYS A 132 18.02 8.66 -12.57
CA LYS A 132 18.48 7.55 -13.40
C LYS A 132 18.90 6.38 -12.53
N TYR A 133 18.47 5.19 -12.89
CA TYR A 133 18.92 3.93 -12.32
C TYR A 133 19.39 3.00 -13.43
N ALA A 134 20.60 2.44 -13.30
CA ALA A 134 21.24 1.63 -14.34
C ALA A 134 21.20 2.31 -15.73
N GLY A 135 21.39 3.64 -15.78
CA GLY A 135 21.39 4.43 -17.02
C GLY A 135 19.99 4.79 -17.57
N LYS A 136 18.91 4.25 -17.01
CA LYS A 136 17.54 4.53 -17.44
C LYS A 136 16.91 5.64 -16.60
N GLU A 137 16.30 6.64 -17.26
CA GLU A 137 15.51 7.68 -16.58
C GLU A 137 14.24 7.06 -16.00
N MET A 138 13.97 7.33 -14.72
CA MET A 138 12.88 6.73 -13.95
C MET A 138 11.69 7.67 -13.76
N ILE A 139 11.82 8.94 -14.10
CA ILE A 139 10.75 9.94 -13.99
C ILE A 139 10.60 10.69 -15.32
N GLU A 140 9.37 10.99 -15.73
CA GLU A 140 9.07 11.78 -16.92
C GLU A 140 8.98 13.26 -16.64
N ALA A 141 8.57 13.63 -15.42
CA ALA A 141 8.38 15.01 -15.00
C ALA A 141 8.74 15.17 -13.53
N ILE A 142 8.96 16.41 -13.11
CA ILE A 142 9.25 16.73 -11.70
C ILE A 142 8.05 16.33 -10.84
N PRO A 143 8.23 15.44 -9.84
CA PRO A 143 7.19 15.14 -8.86
C PRO A 143 6.80 16.42 -8.11
N LYS A 144 5.55 16.81 -8.21
CA LYS A 144 5.00 17.99 -7.52
C LYS A 144 3.95 17.56 -6.51
N PRO A 145 3.86 18.22 -5.34
CA PRO A 145 2.74 18.04 -4.44
C PRO A 145 1.43 18.37 -5.15
N ASN A 146 0.44 17.52 -5.02
CA ASN A 146 -0.88 17.78 -5.57
C ASN A 146 -1.86 18.07 -4.43
N PHE A 147 -2.30 19.31 -4.34
CA PHE A 147 -3.27 19.78 -3.35
C PHE A 147 -4.68 20.00 -3.96
N TRP A 148 -4.88 19.56 -5.20
CA TRP A 148 -6.14 19.70 -5.91
C TRP A 148 -6.83 18.37 -6.14
N ARG A 149 -8.15 18.34 -5.98
CA ARG A 149 -9.02 17.25 -6.38
C ARG A 149 -10.18 17.78 -7.23
N ALA A 150 -10.86 16.91 -7.93
CA ALA A 150 -12.11 17.27 -8.62
C ALA A 150 -13.11 17.83 -7.58
N PRO A 151 -13.64 19.05 -7.80
CA PRO A 151 -14.61 19.65 -6.87
C PRO A 151 -15.90 18.84 -6.82
N THR A 152 -16.45 18.69 -5.62
CA THR A 152 -17.81 18.19 -5.40
C THR A 152 -18.81 19.35 -5.48
N ASP A 153 -20.13 19.05 -5.47
CA ASP A 153 -21.17 20.07 -5.45
C ASP A 153 -21.05 20.99 -4.22
N ASN A 154 -20.69 20.42 -3.07
CA ASN A 154 -20.44 21.21 -1.86
C ASN A 154 -19.24 22.14 -1.99
N ASP A 155 -18.19 21.70 -2.66
CA ASP A 155 -17.02 22.54 -2.95
C ASP A 155 -17.41 23.68 -3.88
N CYS A 156 -18.22 23.43 -4.90
CA CYS A 156 -18.72 24.44 -5.81
C CYS A 156 -19.62 25.44 -5.09
N GLY A 157 -20.55 24.96 -4.24
CA GLY A 157 -21.40 25.81 -3.40
C GLY A 157 -20.62 26.69 -2.41
N ASN A 158 -19.49 26.19 -1.90
CA ASN A 158 -18.58 26.95 -1.03
C ASN A 158 -17.57 27.82 -1.82
N LEU A 159 -17.66 27.87 -3.13
CA LEU A 159 -16.74 28.61 -4.01
C LEU A 159 -15.27 28.16 -3.90
N MET A 160 -15.03 26.90 -3.50
CA MET A 160 -13.68 26.34 -3.34
C MET A 160 -12.84 26.50 -4.63
N PRO A 161 -13.37 26.21 -5.85
CA PRO A 161 -12.60 26.34 -7.08
C PRO A 161 -12.07 27.76 -7.36
N ALA A 162 -12.78 28.79 -6.88
CA ALA A 162 -12.34 30.19 -7.01
C ALA A 162 -11.40 30.59 -5.86
N ARG A 163 -11.75 30.22 -4.63
CA ARG A 163 -11.01 30.63 -3.41
C ARG A 163 -9.61 30.01 -3.33
N TYR A 164 -9.46 28.78 -3.85
CA TYR A 164 -8.22 28.01 -3.75
C TYR A 164 -7.61 27.66 -5.11
N ALA A 165 -7.95 28.42 -6.15
CA ALA A 165 -7.46 28.21 -7.52
C ALA A 165 -5.93 28.14 -7.64
N GLN A 166 -5.19 28.83 -6.75
CA GLN A 166 -3.72 28.80 -6.72
C GLN A 166 -3.12 27.41 -6.46
N TRP A 167 -3.91 26.48 -5.93
CA TRP A 167 -3.47 25.10 -5.64
C TRP A 167 -3.74 24.12 -6.79
N LYS A 168 -4.28 24.62 -7.91
CA LYS A 168 -4.64 23.79 -9.05
C LYS A 168 -3.45 23.46 -9.96
N THR A 169 -2.35 24.18 -9.88
CA THR A 169 -1.16 24.09 -10.77
C THR A 169 0.03 23.48 -10.05
#